data_e24cf104c2526c6077d8668b6b4f71cc
#
_entry.id   e24cf104c2526c6077d8668b6b4f71cc
#
_cell.length_a   1.000
_cell.length_b   1.000
_cell.length_c   1.000
_cell.angle_alpha   90.00
_cell.angle_beta   90.00
_cell.angle_gamma   90.00
#
_symmetry.space_group_name_H-M   'P 1'
#
loop_
_entity.id
_entity.type
_entity.pdbx_description
1 polymer ?
#
loop_
_entity_poly.entity_id
_entity_poly.type
_entity_poly.pdbx_seq_one_letter_code
_entity_poly.pdbx_strand_id
1 'polypeptide(L)'
;GRGAARNALDCATWDLRAKQSGIPVWQSAGLEAPQPLTTAYTISLGEPDRMRADAAKAAALYPLLKLKLSGEGDIARVAAVRSGAPGARLIVDANEAWTGRDIVAEATALLPFGVELIEQPVRAGDDALLDGLRSPIPLCADESCQDRADLARCVGRYQAINIKLDKAGGLTEALALAAEARAA
;
A
#
# COMPACT_ATOMS: atom_id res chain seq x y z
N GLY A 1 4.30 -14.40 -17.27
CA GLY A 1 4.18 -12.95 -17.29
C GLY A 1 3.26 -12.43 -16.19
N ARG A 2 3.35 -11.17 -15.85
CA ARG A 2 2.53 -10.45 -14.86
C ARG A 2 1.31 -9.78 -15.52
N GLY A 3 0.40 -9.23 -14.72
CA GLY A 3 -0.71 -8.41 -15.19
C GLY A 3 -2.08 -9.08 -15.10
N ALA A 4 -3.11 -8.27 -15.37
CA ALA A 4 -4.51 -8.58 -15.09
C ALA A 4 -5.02 -9.83 -15.83
N ALA A 5 -4.60 -10.07 -17.06
CA ALA A 5 -5.04 -11.25 -17.81
C ALA A 5 -4.55 -12.57 -17.17
N ARG A 6 -3.29 -12.61 -16.73
CA ARG A 6 -2.77 -13.77 -16.00
C ARG A 6 -3.46 -13.92 -14.66
N ASN A 7 -3.66 -12.82 -13.93
CA ASN A 7 -4.39 -12.81 -12.67
C ASN A 7 -5.78 -13.44 -12.80
N ALA A 8 -6.53 -13.08 -13.84
CA ALA A 8 -7.86 -13.65 -14.07
C ALA A 8 -7.80 -15.18 -14.24
N LEU A 9 -6.86 -15.69 -15.01
CA LEU A 9 -6.69 -17.14 -15.24
C LEU A 9 -6.19 -17.85 -13.98
N ASP A 10 -5.22 -17.30 -13.29
CA ASP A 10 -4.65 -17.88 -12.06
C ASP A 10 -5.70 -17.97 -10.96
N CYS A 11 -6.42 -16.90 -10.69
CA CYS A 11 -7.48 -16.86 -9.69
C CYS A 11 -8.65 -17.80 -10.05
N ALA A 12 -9.05 -17.85 -11.33
CA ALA A 12 -10.08 -18.79 -11.79
C ALA A 12 -9.63 -20.26 -11.61
N THR A 13 -8.35 -20.55 -11.81
CA THR A 13 -7.79 -21.89 -11.61
C THR A 13 -7.82 -22.30 -10.13
N TRP A 14 -7.45 -21.40 -9.22
CA TRP A 14 -7.54 -21.61 -7.78
C TRP A 14 -8.98 -21.85 -7.33
N ASP A 15 -9.93 -21.03 -7.80
CA ASP A 15 -11.35 -21.15 -7.48
C ASP A 15 -11.93 -22.47 -7.99
N LEU A 16 -11.62 -22.84 -9.25
CA LEU A 16 -12.07 -24.10 -9.84
C LEU A 16 -11.58 -25.30 -9.05
N ARG A 17 -10.28 -25.34 -8.72
CA ARG A 17 -9.69 -26.44 -7.94
C ARG A 17 -10.31 -26.56 -6.56
N ALA A 18 -10.53 -25.44 -5.87
CA ALA A 18 -11.19 -25.43 -4.58
C ALA A 18 -12.61 -25.98 -4.64
N LYS A 19 -13.39 -25.59 -5.65
CA LYS A 19 -14.75 -26.10 -5.89
C LYS A 19 -14.78 -27.59 -6.23
N GLN A 20 -13.84 -28.08 -7.05
CA GLN A 20 -13.75 -29.48 -7.42
C GLN A 20 -13.31 -30.42 -6.29
N SER A 21 -12.36 -29.93 -5.44
CA SER A 21 -11.84 -30.71 -4.32
C SER A 21 -12.63 -30.60 -3.03
N GLY A 22 -13.46 -29.54 -2.90
CA GLY A 22 -14.09 -29.17 -1.63
C GLY A 22 -13.11 -28.60 -0.60
N ILE A 23 -11.85 -28.35 -0.98
CA ILE A 23 -10.82 -27.81 -0.10
C ILE A 23 -10.70 -26.30 -0.33
N PRO A 24 -10.86 -25.45 0.70
CA PRO A 24 -10.72 -24.01 0.56
C PRO A 24 -9.35 -23.57 0.03
N VAL A 25 -9.31 -22.46 -0.74
CA VAL A 25 -8.08 -21.95 -1.36
C VAL A 25 -6.96 -21.74 -0.32
N TRP A 26 -7.26 -21.14 0.83
CA TRP A 26 -6.25 -20.89 1.86
C TRP A 26 -5.58 -22.19 2.36
N GLN A 27 -6.36 -23.27 2.50
CA GLN A 27 -5.84 -24.58 2.94
C GLN A 27 -4.99 -25.22 1.84
N SER A 28 -5.44 -25.17 0.58
CA SER A 28 -4.66 -25.68 -0.58
C SER A 28 -3.37 -24.87 -0.81
N ALA A 29 -3.36 -23.60 -0.40
CA ALA A 29 -2.19 -22.73 -0.44
C ALA A 29 -1.25 -22.89 0.76
N GLY A 30 -1.58 -23.78 1.72
CA GLY A 30 -0.77 -23.99 2.93
C GLY A 30 -0.81 -22.82 3.91
N LEU A 31 -1.87 -22.02 3.88
CA LEU A 31 -2.07 -20.88 4.76
C LEU A 31 -2.91 -21.25 5.98
N GLU A 32 -2.83 -20.46 7.02
CA GLU A 32 -3.76 -20.54 8.14
C GLU A 32 -5.16 -20.05 7.74
N ALA A 33 -6.18 -20.46 8.50
CA ALA A 33 -7.55 -20.00 8.28
C ALA A 33 -7.62 -18.47 8.35
N PRO A 34 -8.28 -17.82 7.36
CA PRO A 34 -8.37 -16.36 7.33
C PRO A 34 -9.00 -15.80 8.61
N GLN A 35 -8.36 -14.77 9.16
CA GLN A 35 -8.88 -13.99 10.28
C GLN A 35 -9.36 -12.63 9.79
N PRO A 36 -10.29 -11.98 10.50
CA PRO A 36 -10.70 -10.62 10.16
C PRO A 36 -9.50 -9.66 10.14
N LEU A 37 -9.39 -8.85 9.08
CA LEU A 37 -8.35 -7.85 8.92
C LEU A 37 -8.95 -6.45 8.86
N THR A 38 -8.24 -5.48 9.42
CA THR A 38 -8.60 -4.07 9.27
C THR A 38 -8.37 -3.65 7.82
N THR A 39 -9.44 -3.25 7.15
CA THR A 39 -9.37 -2.72 5.78
C THR A 39 -9.14 -1.21 5.81
N ALA A 40 -8.21 -0.71 4.99
CA ALA A 40 -8.03 0.71 4.79
C ALA A 40 -9.14 1.27 3.87
N TYR A 41 -9.81 2.34 4.33
CA TYR A 41 -10.72 3.11 3.49
C TYR A 41 -9.99 4.27 2.83
N THR A 42 -10.09 4.41 1.51
CA THR A 42 -9.36 5.45 0.78
C THR A 42 -10.14 6.76 0.76
N ILE A 43 -9.52 7.82 1.26
CA ILE A 43 -9.95 9.20 1.06
C ILE A 43 -9.31 9.70 -0.23
N SER A 44 -10.15 10.02 -1.21
CA SER A 44 -9.72 10.52 -2.50
C SER A 44 -9.06 11.88 -2.39
N LEU A 45 -8.13 12.17 -3.30
CA LEU A 45 -7.51 13.48 -3.41
C LEU A 45 -8.57 14.58 -3.61
N GLY A 46 -8.43 15.67 -2.89
CA GLY A 46 -9.34 16.80 -2.96
C GLY A 46 -8.84 18.00 -2.16
N GLU A 47 -9.67 19.03 -2.07
CA GLU A 47 -9.41 20.17 -1.21
C GLU A 47 -9.44 19.76 0.28
N PRO A 48 -8.62 20.37 1.15
CA PRO A 48 -8.49 19.99 2.56
C PRO A 48 -9.83 19.88 3.31
N ASP A 49 -10.73 20.84 3.13
CA ASP A 49 -12.04 20.84 3.79
C ASP A 49 -12.94 19.69 3.32
N ARG A 50 -12.87 19.33 2.05
CA ARG A 50 -13.59 18.19 1.50
C ARG A 50 -13.02 16.88 2.09
N MET A 51 -11.70 16.73 2.09
CA MET A 51 -11.05 15.54 2.66
C MET A 51 -11.33 15.40 4.15
N ARG A 52 -11.37 16.51 4.91
CA ARG A 52 -11.79 16.53 6.32
C ARG A 52 -13.20 15.97 6.51
N ALA A 53 -14.15 16.45 5.71
CA ALA A 53 -15.55 16.02 5.81
C ALA A 53 -15.72 14.54 5.43
N ASP A 54 -15.03 14.09 4.39
CA ASP A 54 -15.06 12.68 3.96
C ASP A 54 -14.41 11.77 5.00
N ALA A 55 -13.30 12.20 5.62
CA ALA A 55 -12.64 11.48 6.70
C ALA A 55 -13.52 11.34 7.95
N ALA A 56 -14.24 12.41 8.35
CA ALA A 56 -15.16 12.37 9.49
C ALA A 56 -16.28 11.34 9.28
N LYS A 57 -16.80 11.23 8.06
CA LYS A 57 -17.81 10.23 7.72
C LYS A 57 -17.22 8.82 7.71
N ALA A 58 -16.05 8.65 7.08
CA ALA A 58 -15.41 7.35 6.93
C ALA A 58 -14.95 6.78 8.28
N ALA A 59 -14.41 7.59 9.18
CA ALA A 59 -13.90 7.17 10.48
C ALA A 59 -14.98 6.59 11.41
N ALA A 60 -16.25 6.84 11.14
CA ALA A 60 -17.36 6.22 11.88
C ALA A 60 -17.47 4.69 11.61
N LEU A 61 -16.94 4.22 10.48
CA LEU A 61 -17.03 2.83 10.04
C LEU A 61 -15.66 2.16 9.86
N TYR A 62 -14.63 2.95 9.59
CA TYR A 62 -13.30 2.45 9.21
C TYR A 62 -12.23 3.01 10.15
N PRO A 63 -11.54 2.15 10.93
CA PRO A 63 -10.51 2.61 11.86
C PRO A 63 -9.19 2.98 11.18
N LEU A 64 -9.00 2.64 9.90
CA LEU A 64 -7.81 2.93 9.11
C LEU A 64 -8.20 3.66 7.84
N LEU A 65 -7.62 4.84 7.63
CA LEU A 65 -7.83 5.66 6.43
C LEU A 65 -6.54 5.74 5.62
N LYS A 66 -6.67 5.55 4.30
CA LYS A 66 -5.59 5.75 3.32
C LYS A 66 -5.86 7.04 2.55
N LEU A 67 -4.92 7.98 2.56
CA LEU A 67 -5.07 9.29 1.93
C LEU A 67 -4.31 9.33 0.62
N LYS A 68 -4.96 9.77 -0.46
CA LYS A 68 -4.27 10.08 -1.73
C LYS A 68 -3.67 11.47 -1.67
N LEU A 69 -2.39 11.58 -2.07
CA LEU A 69 -1.60 12.79 -2.08
C LEU A 69 -1.15 13.14 -3.51
N SER A 70 -0.60 14.34 -3.71
CA SER A 70 -0.22 14.84 -5.04
C SER A 70 1.07 15.69 -5.05
N GLY A 71 1.77 15.77 -3.92
CA GLY A 71 2.99 16.56 -3.74
C GLY A 71 2.72 17.94 -3.16
N GLU A 72 2.00 18.79 -3.86
CA GLU A 72 1.70 20.14 -3.39
C GLU A 72 0.50 20.17 -2.43
N GLY A 73 0.63 20.87 -1.30
CA GLY A 73 -0.45 21.01 -0.30
C GLY A 73 -0.75 19.75 0.53
N ASP A 74 0.07 18.72 0.44
CA ASP A 74 -0.16 17.42 1.10
C ASP A 74 -0.25 17.53 2.62
N ILE A 75 0.60 18.34 3.25
CA ILE A 75 0.59 18.54 4.70
C ILE A 75 -0.74 19.15 5.16
N ALA A 76 -1.27 20.12 4.41
CA ALA A 76 -2.57 20.72 4.74
C ALA A 76 -3.72 19.70 4.59
N ARG A 77 -3.66 18.84 3.59
CA ARG A 77 -4.64 17.75 3.41
C ARG A 77 -4.61 16.76 4.56
N VAL A 78 -3.41 16.31 4.95
CA VAL A 78 -3.25 15.36 6.06
C VAL A 78 -3.69 15.99 7.39
N ALA A 79 -3.34 17.26 7.65
CA ALA A 79 -3.81 17.99 8.82
C ALA A 79 -5.35 18.08 8.87
N ALA A 80 -5.98 18.40 7.74
CA ALA A 80 -7.43 18.48 7.64
C ALA A 80 -8.09 17.11 7.90
N VAL A 81 -7.57 16.03 7.33
CA VAL A 81 -8.05 14.67 7.58
C VAL A 81 -7.90 14.28 9.05
N ARG A 82 -6.74 14.54 9.66
CA ARG A 82 -6.52 14.29 11.09
C ARG A 82 -7.51 15.05 11.97
N SER A 83 -7.81 16.31 11.62
CA SER A 83 -8.84 17.10 12.31
C SER A 83 -10.24 16.50 12.19
N GLY A 84 -10.58 15.95 11.03
CA GLY A 84 -11.87 15.27 10.80
C GLY A 84 -11.99 13.90 11.43
N ALA A 85 -10.85 13.20 11.59
CA ALA A 85 -10.79 11.81 12.07
C ALA A 85 -9.68 11.65 13.14
N PRO A 86 -9.81 12.26 14.33
CA PRO A 86 -8.73 12.35 15.31
C PRO A 86 -8.28 10.98 15.85
N GLY A 87 -9.16 9.99 15.91
CA GLY A 87 -8.89 8.63 16.39
C GLY A 87 -8.53 7.62 15.32
N ALA A 88 -8.60 7.96 14.03
CA ALA A 88 -8.31 7.02 12.96
C ALA A 88 -6.80 6.80 12.79
N ARG A 89 -6.40 5.59 12.43
CA ARG A 89 -5.05 5.31 11.92
C ARG A 89 -4.93 5.87 10.51
N LEU A 90 -3.78 6.45 10.17
CA LEU A 90 -3.57 7.07 8.87
C LEU A 90 -2.38 6.45 8.14
N ILE A 91 -2.58 6.11 6.88
CA ILE A 91 -1.52 5.85 5.90
C ILE A 91 -1.70 6.80 4.73
N VAL A 92 -0.62 7.17 4.07
CA VAL A 92 -0.66 8.06 2.90
C VAL A 92 -0.10 7.36 1.67
N ASP A 93 -0.63 7.70 0.51
CA ASP A 93 -0.17 7.22 -0.77
C ASP A 93 0.19 8.44 -1.63
N ALA A 94 1.49 8.65 -1.81
CA ALA A 94 2.02 9.76 -2.57
C ALA A 94 1.88 9.56 -4.08
N ASN A 95 1.57 8.33 -4.53
CA ASN A 95 1.41 7.99 -5.94
C ASN A 95 2.50 8.62 -6.84
N GLU A 96 3.77 8.41 -6.45
CA GLU A 96 4.96 8.89 -7.16
C GLU A 96 5.16 10.42 -7.17
N ALA A 97 4.29 11.19 -6.51
CA ALA A 97 4.27 12.65 -6.61
C ALA A 97 5.40 13.37 -5.86
N TRP A 98 6.20 12.65 -5.06
CA TRP A 98 7.30 13.24 -4.31
C TRP A 98 8.67 13.11 -5.01
N THR A 99 8.71 12.61 -6.23
CA THR A 99 9.93 12.59 -7.04
C THR A 99 10.50 14.02 -7.17
N GLY A 100 11.79 14.18 -6.80
CA GLY A 100 12.46 15.49 -6.77
C GLY A 100 12.18 16.35 -5.54
N ARG A 101 11.44 15.85 -4.55
CA ARG A 101 11.23 16.48 -3.24
C ARG A 101 12.17 15.87 -2.20
N ASP A 102 12.37 16.57 -1.09
CA ASP A 102 13.06 16.02 0.09
C ASP A 102 12.12 15.07 0.85
N ILE A 103 12.26 13.76 0.60
CA ILE A 103 11.42 12.72 1.19
C ILE A 103 11.49 12.71 2.72
N VAL A 104 12.67 13.00 3.30
CA VAL A 104 12.82 13.03 4.76
C VAL A 104 12.10 14.23 5.36
N ALA A 105 12.17 15.38 4.71
CA ALA A 105 11.46 16.58 5.15
C ALA A 105 9.94 16.39 5.06
N GLU A 106 9.43 15.83 3.94
CA GLU A 106 8.00 15.52 3.78
C GLU A 106 7.52 14.53 4.85
N ALA A 107 8.25 13.43 5.05
CA ALA A 107 7.92 12.43 6.07
C ALA A 107 7.96 13.03 7.49
N THR A 108 8.96 13.87 7.79
CA THR A 108 9.08 14.54 9.09
C THR A 108 7.89 15.45 9.36
N ALA A 109 7.45 16.19 8.35
CA ALA A 109 6.28 17.07 8.45
C ALA A 109 4.96 16.31 8.71
N LEU A 110 4.91 15.01 8.40
CA LEU A 110 3.76 14.14 8.65
C LEU A 110 3.73 13.52 10.05
N LEU A 111 4.85 13.51 10.78
CA LEU A 111 4.92 12.92 12.14
C LEU A 111 3.87 13.47 13.13
N PRO A 112 3.62 14.79 13.19
CA PRO A 112 2.63 15.34 14.13
C PRO A 112 1.21 14.82 13.90
N PHE A 113 0.92 14.32 12.70
CA PHE A 113 -0.40 13.78 12.34
C PHE A 113 -0.51 12.26 12.55
N GLY A 114 0.54 11.60 13.05
CA GLY A 114 0.53 10.16 13.34
C GLY A 114 0.32 9.30 12.09
N VAL A 115 0.92 9.67 10.96
CA VAL A 115 0.96 8.85 9.75
C VAL A 115 1.86 7.64 10.00
N GLU A 116 1.37 6.43 9.72
CA GLU A 116 2.04 5.17 10.02
C GLU A 116 2.85 4.60 8.84
N LEU A 117 2.51 4.98 7.60
CA LEU A 117 3.12 4.47 6.38
C LEU A 117 3.00 5.48 5.24
N ILE A 118 4.05 5.58 4.43
CA ILE A 118 4.06 6.35 3.18
C ILE A 118 4.22 5.37 2.01
N GLU A 119 3.20 5.29 1.16
CA GLU A 119 3.21 4.45 -0.03
C GLU A 119 3.72 5.23 -1.23
N GLN A 120 4.60 4.63 -2.00
CA GLN A 120 5.18 5.04 -3.28
C GLN A 120 5.52 6.54 -3.38
N PRO A 121 6.54 7.02 -2.63
CA PRO A 121 6.89 8.44 -2.64
C PRO A 121 7.51 8.90 -3.98
N VAL A 122 8.31 8.05 -4.62
CA VAL A 122 9.02 8.35 -5.88
C VAL A 122 8.51 7.48 -7.02
N ARG A 123 8.77 7.90 -8.27
CA ARG A 123 8.41 7.13 -9.46
C ARG A 123 9.07 5.77 -9.47
N ALA A 124 8.33 4.77 -9.91
CA ALA A 124 8.89 3.46 -10.20
C ALA A 124 10.03 3.59 -11.22
N GLY A 125 11.22 3.09 -10.83
CA GLY A 125 12.45 3.27 -11.60
C GLY A 125 13.38 4.35 -11.06
N ASP A 126 12.87 5.32 -10.30
CA ASP A 126 13.68 6.34 -9.61
C ASP A 126 14.01 5.93 -8.16
N ASP A 127 13.82 4.66 -7.81
CA ASP A 127 13.99 4.11 -6.46
C ASP A 127 15.39 4.35 -5.87
N ALA A 128 16.40 4.55 -6.73
CA ALA A 128 17.75 4.91 -6.31
C ALA A 128 17.81 6.24 -5.52
N LEU A 129 16.82 7.11 -5.67
CA LEU A 129 16.69 8.32 -4.85
C LEU A 129 16.49 8.01 -3.36
N LEU A 130 16.11 6.79 -3.03
CA LEU A 130 15.92 6.32 -1.65
C LEU A 130 17.17 5.64 -1.06
N ASP A 131 18.26 5.51 -1.83
CA ASP A 131 19.48 4.86 -1.38
C ASP A 131 20.08 5.57 -0.16
N GLY A 132 20.25 4.82 0.93
CA GLY A 132 20.80 5.34 2.19
C GLY A 132 19.91 6.32 2.94
N LEU A 133 18.70 6.60 2.43
CA LEU A 133 17.74 7.51 3.06
C LEU A 133 17.15 6.85 4.32
N ARG A 134 16.99 7.64 5.38
CA ARG A 134 16.36 7.22 6.63
C ARG A 134 15.10 8.03 6.87
N SER A 135 13.99 7.54 6.34
CA SER A 135 12.68 8.14 6.59
C SER A 135 12.24 7.85 8.03
N PRO A 136 11.70 8.86 8.76
CA PRO A 136 11.14 8.64 10.09
C PRO A 136 9.80 7.89 10.08
N ILE A 137 9.15 7.77 8.91
CA ILE A 137 7.95 6.98 8.69
C ILE A 137 8.31 5.89 7.67
N PRO A 138 7.94 4.62 7.89
CA PRO A 138 8.20 3.53 6.95
C PRO A 138 7.68 3.82 5.55
N LEU A 139 8.50 3.49 4.53
CA LEU A 139 8.14 3.60 3.13
C LEU A 139 7.65 2.25 2.59
N CYS A 140 6.62 2.28 1.75
CA CYS A 140 6.03 1.11 1.10
C CYS A 140 6.11 1.23 -0.42
N ALA A 141 6.62 0.21 -1.10
CA ALA A 141 6.61 0.15 -2.55
C ALA A 141 5.25 -0.35 -3.05
N ASP A 142 4.67 0.33 -4.05
CA ASP A 142 3.52 -0.11 -4.82
C ASP A 142 3.88 -0.30 -6.29
N GLU A 143 4.02 0.77 -7.06
CA GLU A 143 4.36 0.74 -8.47
C GLU A 143 5.78 0.17 -8.70
N SER A 144 6.68 0.34 -7.74
CA SER A 144 8.06 -0.16 -7.81
C SER A 144 8.18 -1.68 -7.58
N CYS A 145 7.16 -2.33 -6.99
CA CYS A 145 7.17 -3.77 -6.73
C CYS A 145 5.93 -4.43 -7.32
N GLN A 146 6.04 -5.01 -8.50
CA GLN A 146 4.91 -5.65 -9.16
C GLN A 146 4.92 -7.17 -9.02
N ASP A 147 6.11 -7.79 -9.11
CA ASP A 147 6.32 -9.22 -8.91
C ASP A 147 7.69 -9.47 -8.26
N ARG A 148 8.08 -10.75 -8.09
CA ARG A 148 9.36 -11.12 -7.45
C ARG A 148 10.59 -10.57 -8.16
N ALA A 149 10.53 -10.35 -9.47
CA ALA A 149 11.66 -9.79 -10.21
C ALA A 149 12.00 -8.36 -9.77
N ASP A 150 11.03 -7.63 -9.23
CA ASP A 150 11.22 -6.28 -8.74
C ASP A 150 11.70 -6.20 -7.28
N LEU A 151 11.58 -7.29 -6.50
CA LEU A 151 11.84 -7.29 -5.07
C LEU A 151 13.25 -6.84 -4.71
N ALA A 152 14.27 -7.34 -5.42
CA ALA A 152 15.67 -6.99 -5.15
C ALA A 152 15.94 -5.48 -5.22
N ARG A 153 15.19 -4.75 -6.05
CA ARG A 153 15.28 -3.29 -6.19
C ARG A 153 14.63 -2.54 -5.03
N CYS A 154 13.70 -3.18 -4.32
CA CYS A 154 12.98 -2.59 -3.19
C CYS A 154 13.70 -2.80 -1.86
N VAL A 155 14.46 -3.89 -1.72
CA VAL A 155 15.20 -4.21 -0.50
C VAL A 155 16.21 -3.10 -0.16
N GLY A 156 16.21 -2.69 1.11
CA GLY A 156 17.06 -1.60 1.62
C GLY A 156 16.55 -0.18 1.35
N ARG A 157 15.51 -0.03 0.51
CA ARG A 157 14.86 1.25 0.15
C ARG A 157 13.49 1.40 0.81
N TYR A 158 12.73 0.33 0.81
CA TYR A 158 11.38 0.25 1.36
C TYR A 158 11.34 -0.72 2.53
N GLN A 159 10.52 -0.44 3.55
CA GLN A 159 10.28 -1.29 4.70
C GLN A 159 9.04 -2.18 4.52
N ALA A 160 8.25 -1.91 3.49
CA ALA A 160 7.06 -2.67 3.14
C ALA A 160 6.85 -2.70 1.63
N ILE A 161 6.05 -3.66 1.16
CA ILE A 161 5.56 -3.71 -0.23
C ILE A 161 4.05 -3.88 -0.25
N ASN A 162 3.38 -3.28 -1.22
CA ASN A 162 1.96 -3.48 -1.48
C ASN A 162 1.78 -4.53 -2.58
N ILE A 163 1.35 -5.73 -2.20
CA ILE A 163 1.12 -6.83 -3.13
C ILE A 163 -0.30 -6.73 -3.69
N LYS A 164 -0.41 -6.52 -5.01
CA LYS A 164 -1.68 -6.51 -5.73
C LYS A 164 -1.73 -7.69 -6.69
N LEU A 165 -2.80 -8.49 -6.65
CA LEU A 165 -2.92 -9.71 -7.46
C LEU A 165 -2.85 -9.41 -8.96
N ASP A 166 -3.46 -8.31 -9.38
CA ASP A 166 -3.46 -7.88 -10.79
C ASP A 166 -2.08 -7.43 -11.28
N LYS A 167 -1.25 -6.83 -10.42
CA LYS A 167 0.14 -6.52 -10.74
C LYS A 167 0.97 -7.81 -10.85
N ALA A 168 0.93 -8.65 -9.81
CA ALA A 168 1.71 -9.88 -9.73
C ALA A 168 1.30 -10.91 -10.79
N GLY A 169 0.06 -10.85 -11.24
CA GLY A 169 -0.50 -11.81 -12.20
C GLY A 169 -1.11 -13.03 -11.53
N GLY A 170 -1.65 -12.86 -10.33
CA GLY A 170 -2.46 -13.82 -9.62
C GLY A 170 -1.96 -14.23 -8.24
N LEU A 171 -2.74 -15.08 -7.59
CA LEU A 171 -2.50 -15.55 -6.23
C LEU A 171 -1.19 -16.33 -6.10
N THR A 172 -0.88 -17.18 -7.08
CA THR A 172 0.34 -18.02 -7.09
C THR A 172 1.60 -17.15 -6.95
N GLU A 173 1.74 -16.13 -7.78
CA GLU A 173 2.89 -15.23 -7.74
C GLU A 173 2.87 -14.34 -6.50
N ALA A 174 1.69 -13.86 -6.10
CA ALA A 174 1.55 -13.02 -4.90
C ALA A 174 1.99 -13.74 -3.63
N LEU A 175 1.67 -15.02 -3.48
CA LEU A 175 2.11 -15.85 -2.34
C LEU A 175 3.63 -16.03 -2.33
N ALA A 176 4.22 -16.30 -3.49
CA ALA A 176 5.66 -16.44 -3.63
C ALA A 176 6.38 -15.11 -3.32
N LEU A 177 5.88 -14.00 -3.86
CA LEU A 177 6.39 -12.65 -3.55
C LEU A 177 6.31 -12.34 -2.06
N ALA A 178 5.19 -12.67 -1.41
CA ALA A 178 5.01 -12.45 0.02
C ALA A 178 6.01 -13.27 0.87
N ALA A 179 6.29 -14.51 0.46
CA ALA A 179 7.26 -15.36 1.14
C ALA A 179 8.70 -14.82 1.00
N GLU A 180 9.09 -14.44 -0.20
CA GLU A 180 10.42 -13.86 -0.46
C GLU A 180 10.60 -12.49 0.24
N ALA A 181 9.59 -11.63 0.22
CA ALA A 181 9.64 -10.33 0.88
C ALA A 181 9.77 -10.42 2.40
N ARG A 182 9.22 -11.47 3.03
CA ARG A 182 9.38 -11.70 4.48
C ARG A 182 10.76 -12.23 4.84
N ALA A 183 11.46 -12.82 3.90
CA ALA A 183 12.80 -13.37 4.11
C ALA A 183 13.91 -12.35 3.83
N ALA A 184 13.60 -11.26 3.14
CA ALA A 184 14.52 -10.18 2.77
C ALA A 184 14.60 -9.09 3.82
#